data_ed1cfc9c5e952608c10b3095b04cc3cf
#
_entry.id   ed1cfc9c5e952608c10b3095b04cc3cf
#
_cell.length_a   1.000
_cell.length_b   1.000
_cell.length_c   1.000
_cell.angle_alpha   90.00
_cell.angle_beta   90.00
_cell.angle_gamma   90.00
#
_symmetry.space_group_name_H-M   'P 1'
#
loop_
_entity.id
_entity.type
_entity.pdbx_description
1 polymer ?
#
loop_
_entity_poly.entity_id
_entity_poly.type
_entity_poly.pdbx_seq_one_letter_code
_entity_poly.pdbx_strand_id
1 'polypeptide(L)'
;MRRHLATIAAAALLVTTTAGAAQAGSPAGADDELSRYSSDTWRSFVAMVEPRTGLPADSIGGDLRPRSRSEYTSPTNIGMYLWATLAARDLELIPASEATERISKTLGSVERLERHEPSGQFYNWYDPATLDKLTTWPEPPNNPVYPFLSSVDNGWLASALLMVANAVPELAGRAGELAESMNFGCYYDPVAKGPDAGAGLIRGGFWPVGDEPPGSEGFPRDDYCGMGQDVVYTGHHYGAFNTEPRIASYIGIALGQIPQEHYFGGWRTFPDTCDWSWPETKPIGEWRTYLGVDVFEGAYPYSDKLVVPTWGGSMFEALMPPLVVPEEQWGPDSWAVTHPLYVEAHIEYGLEEAEYGYWGFSPASDPAGGYREYGVDAIGMEPNGYTSDVGRLTLVDNGWDDPDCPREPTQISDYGEGVVTPHAAFLALDFAPEETLANLANLSADFPGLYGKGGFKDSVNVATGQIADRYLALDQGMVIAAATNALLDDRLQDYLAEILEPSLRPLMAMEEFGAGRVE
;
A
#
# COMPACT_ATOMS: atom_id res chain seq x y z
N MET A 1 -30.46 -56.15 56.38
CA MET A 1 -29.13 -55.61 56.08
C MET A 1 -29.22 -54.67 54.88
N ARG A 2 -29.37 -53.37 55.12
CA ARG A 2 -29.48 -52.34 54.12
C ARG A 2 -28.11 -51.63 54.02
N ARG A 3 -27.49 -51.61 52.84
CA ARG A 3 -26.28 -50.80 52.57
C ARG A 3 -26.72 -49.56 51.80
N HIS A 4 -26.43 -48.38 52.33
CA HIS A 4 -26.59 -47.10 51.71
C HIS A 4 -25.40 -46.85 50.75
N LEU A 5 -25.70 -46.53 49.50
CA LEU A 5 -24.76 -45.98 48.56
C LEU A 5 -24.91 -44.44 48.57
N ALA A 6 -23.85 -43.77 48.93
CA ALA A 6 -23.76 -42.31 48.85
C ALA A 6 -23.23 -41.92 47.49
N THR A 7 -24.01 -41.13 46.77
CA THR A 7 -23.63 -40.55 45.46
C THR A 7 -22.92 -39.22 45.73
N ILE A 8 -21.65 -39.13 45.32
CA ILE A 8 -20.89 -37.88 45.34
C ILE A 8 -21.11 -37.20 43.99
N ALA A 9 -21.75 -36.04 43.98
CA ALA A 9 -21.85 -35.17 42.81
C ALA A 9 -20.60 -34.28 42.74
N ALA A 10 -19.79 -34.47 41.71
CA ALA A 10 -18.69 -33.58 41.39
C ALA A 10 -19.24 -32.40 40.54
N ALA A 11 -19.21 -31.21 41.11
CA ALA A 11 -19.47 -29.98 40.37
C ALA A 11 -18.19 -29.57 39.61
N ALA A 12 -18.22 -29.66 38.27
CA ALA A 12 -17.18 -29.10 37.43
C ALA A 12 -17.41 -27.58 37.30
N LEU A 13 -16.50 -26.79 37.87
CA LEU A 13 -16.41 -25.36 37.58
C LEU A 13 -15.78 -25.20 36.19
N LEU A 14 -16.56 -24.77 35.20
CA LEU A 14 -16.02 -24.23 33.98
C LEU A 14 -15.48 -22.81 34.27
N VAL A 15 -14.17 -22.69 34.30
CA VAL A 15 -13.49 -21.38 34.24
C VAL A 15 -13.37 -21.03 32.76
N THR A 16 -14.24 -20.17 32.26
CA THR A 16 -14.05 -19.51 30.98
C THR A 16 -12.98 -18.44 31.16
N THR A 17 -11.77 -18.72 30.72
CA THR A 17 -10.74 -17.70 30.52
C THR A 17 -11.06 -16.99 29.21
N THR A 18 -11.66 -15.81 29.30
CA THR A 18 -11.61 -14.85 28.22
C THR A 18 -10.17 -14.36 28.14
N ALA A 19 -9.45 -14.81 27.12
CA ALA A 19 -8.20 -14.19 26.73
C ALA A 19 -8.54 -12.82 26.13
N GLY A 20 -8.58 -11.79 26.97
CA GLY A 20 -8.45 -10.42 26.49
C GLY A 20 -7.02 -10.26 26.05
N ALA A 21 -6.80 -9.94 24.78
CA ALA A 21 -5.53 -9.43 24.31
C ALA A 21 -5.22 -8.18 25.16
N ALA A 22 -4.25 -8.29 26.05
CA ALA A 22 -3.70 -7.12 26.73
C ALA A 22 -2.91 -6.35 25.65
N GLN A 23 -3.41 -5.20 25.23
CA GLN A 23 -2.59 -4.21 24.54
C GLN A 23 -1.38 -3.94 25.43
N ALA A 24 -0.20 -4.29 24.96
CA ALA A 24 1.04 -3.86 25.56
C ALA A 24 1.04 -2.33 25.52
N GLY A 25 1.06 -1.67 26.68
CA GLY A 25 1.12 -0.21 26.72
C GLY A 25 2.39 0.25 26.03
N SER A 26 2.26 1.28 25.19
CA SER A 26 3.38 1.90 24.49
C SER A 26 4.56 2.17 25.45
N PRO A 27 5.83 2.01 25.00
CA PRO A 27 6.99 2.37 25.77
C PRO A 27 6.90 3.83 26.26
N ALA A 28 7.37 4.11 27.47
CA ALA A 28 7.30 5.47 28.03
C ALA A 28 8.04 6.46 27.11
N GLY A 29 7.31 7.42 26.53
CA GLY A 29 7.82 8.41 25.57
C GLY A 29 7.53 8.10 24.09
N ALA A 30 6.98 6.94 23.75
CA ALA A 30 6.62 6.58 22.37
C ALA A 30 5.59 7.55 21.78
N ASP A 31 4.55 7.86 22.53
CA ASP A 31 3.48 8.76 22.09
C ASP A 31 4.00 10.19 21.84
N ASP A 32 4.91 10.68 22.69
CA ASP A 32 5.58 11.99 22.49
C ASP A 32 6.42 12.00 21.21
N GLU A 33 7.10 10.90 20.92
CA GLU A 33 7.93 10.76 19.72
C GLU A 33 7.09 10.66 18.46
N LEU A 34 6.04 9.84 18.44
CA LEU A 34 5.10 9.74 17.33
C LEU A 34 4.35 11.06 17.09
N SER A 35 3.96 11.77 18.15
CA SER A 35 3.36 13.10 18.05
C SER A 35 4.32 14.11 17.42
N ARG A 36 5.61 14.04 17.75
CA ARG A 36 6.65 14.86 17.13
C ARG A 36 6.82 14.52 15.65
N TYR A 37 6.91 13.23 15.30
CA TYR A 37 7.02 12.78 13.90
C TYR A 37 5.81 13.24 13.09
N SER A 38 4.60 13.08 13.60
CA SER A 38 3.37 13.54 12.95
C SER A 38 3.35 15.05 12.72
N SER A 39 3.74 15.84 13.75
CA SER A 39 3.81 17.30 13.65
C SER A 39 4.83 17.77 12.60
N ASP A 40 5.99 17.13 12.55
CA ASP A 40 7.02 17.50 11.58
C ASP A 40 6.64 17.05 10.17
N THR A 41 6.06 15.85 9.99
CA THR A 41 5.51 15.37 8.72
C THR A 41 4.39 16.28 8.21
N TRP A 42 3.50 16.75 9.06
CA TRP A 42 2.47 17.73 8.67
C TRP A 42 3.08 19.02 8.11
N ARG A 43 4.25 19.47 8.62
CA ARG A 43 4.95 20.66 8.06
C ARG A 43 5.41 20.43 6.63
N SER A 44 5.87 19.22 6.26
CA SER A 44 6.22 18.93 4.85
C SER A 44 5.00 19.00 3.95
N PHE A 45 3.83 18.48 4.37
CA PHE A 45 2.59 18.64 3.63
C PHE A 45 2.20 20.11 3.43
N VAL A 46 2.18 20.90 4.51
CA VAL A 46 1.88 22.34 4.41
C VAL A 46 2.83 23.04 3.44
N ALA A 47 4.11 22.63 3.43
CA ALA A 47 5.10 23.19 2.51
C ALA A 47 4.91 22.70 1.06
N MET A 48 4.39 21.50 0.83
CA MET A 48 4.11 20.97 -0.51
C MET A 48 2.88 21.59 -1.17
N VAL A 49 1.91 22.07 -0.39
CA VAL A 49 0.63 22.56 -0.94
C VAL A 49 0.79 23.89 -1.68
N GLU A 50 0.22 23.96 -2.88
CA GLU A 50 0.06 25.22 -3.61
C GLU A 50 -1.06 26.06 -2.98
N PRO A 51 -0.77 27.27 -2.47
CA PRO A 51 -1.75 28.04 -1.68
C PRO A 51 -3.01 28.45 -2.44
N ARG A 52 -2.95 28.61 -3.77
CA ARG A 52 -4.10 29.05 -4.56
C ARG A 52 -5.11 27.94 -4.79
N THR A 53 -4.62 26.74 -5.06
CA THR A 53 -5.46 25.58 -5.43
C THR A 53 -5.73 24.65 -4.27
N GLY A 54 -4.83 24.60 -3.28
CA GLY A 54 -4.90 23.64 -2.19
C GLY A 54 -4.44 22.23 -2.61
N LEU A 55 -3.88 22.06 -3.83
CA LEU A 55 -3.33 20.78 -4.25
C LEU A 55 -1.88 20.63 -3.78
N PRO A 56 -1.47 19.44 -3.31
CA PRO A 56 -0.08 19.16 -2.97
C PRO A 56 0.73 18.97 -4.26
N ALA A 57 2.00 19.36 -4.23
CA ALA A 57 2.99 18.87 -5.17
C ALA A 57 3.32 17.40 -4.84
N ASP A 58 3.83 16.65 -5.81
CA ASP A 58 4.32 15.29 -5.61
C ASP A 58 5.43 15.22 -4.57
N SER A 59 6.34 16.17 -4.62
CA SER A 59 7.47 16.22 -3.71
C SER A 59 7.93 17.65 -3.41
N ILE A 60 8.77 17.77 -2.36
CA ILE A 60 9.47 19.00 -2.02
C ILE A 60 10.88 18.69 -1.52
N GLY A 61 11.85 19.53 -1.86
CA GLY A 61 13.23 19.41 -1.36
C GLY A 61 13.32 19.56 0.16
N GLY A 62 14.37 19.01 0.75
CA GLY A 62 14.62 19.03 2.21
C GLY A 62 14.70 20.41 2.82
N ASP A 63 14.83 21.48 2.01
CA ASP A 63 14.78 22.87 2.46
C ASP A 63 13.37 23.42 2.72
N LEU A 64 12.32 22.67 2.35
CA LEU A 64 10.90 23.00 2.47
C LEU A 64 10.51 24.33 1.80
N ARG A 65 11.26 24.79 0.79
CA ARG A 65 10.97 26.05 0.11
C ARG A 65 10.07 25.86 -1.07
N PRO A 66 9.12 26.76 -1.35
CA PRO A 66 8.20 26.65 -2.47
C PRO A 66 8.87 26.42 -3.84
N ARG A 67 10.10 26.90 -4.02
CA ARG A 67 10.86 26.75 -5.28
C ARG A 67 11.43 25.34 -5.49
N SER A 68 11.42 24.49 -4.45
CA SER A 68 11.88 23.10 -4.52
C SER A 68 10.72 22.11 -4.58
N ARG A 69 9.49 22.59 -4.76
CA ARG A 69 8.33 21.73 -5.06
C ARG A 69 8.47 21.18 -6.48
N SER A 70 8.03 19.94 -6.67
CA SER A 70 7.73 19.46 -8.03
C SER A 70 6.58 20.27 -8.65
N GLU A 71 6.57 20.37 -9.96
CA GLU A 71 5.53 21.09 -10.73
C GLU A 71 4.44 20.12 -11.23
N TYR A 72 4.23 19.00 -10.51
CA TYR A 72 3.23 17.98 -10.82
C TYR A 72 2.63 17.38 -9.55
N THR A 73 1.44 16.82 -9.72
CA THR A 73 0.69 16.09 -8.71
C THR A 73 -0.11 14.95 -9.36
N SER A 74 -0.46 13.94 -8.58
CA SER A 74 -1.30 12.82 -9.01
C SER A 74 -2.58 12.71 -8.19
N PRO A 75 -3.57 11.90 -8.61
CA PRO A 75 -4.71 11.56 -7.78
C PRO A 75 -4.31 10.98 -6.42
N THR A 76 -3.28 10.11 -6.36
CA THR A 76 -2.72 9.59 -5.10
C THR A 76 -2.25 10.72 -4.20
N ASN A 77 -1.42 11.63 -4.69
CA ASN A 77 -0.90 12.73 -3.87
C ASN A 77 -2.01 13.60 -3.28
N ILE A 78 -3.06 13.84 -4.06
CA ILE A 78 -4.26 14.58 -3.60
C ILE A 78 -4.96 13.78 -2.49
N GLY A 79 -5.13 12.48 -2.67
CA GLY A 79 -5.68 11.58 -1.67
C GLY A 79 -4.89 11.59 -0.36
N MET A 80 -3.55 11.49 -0.47
CA MET A 80 -2.65 11.56 0.71
C MET A 80 -2.81 12.86 1.47
N TYR A 81 -2.92 14.00 0.80
CA TYR A 81 -3.13 15.28 1.46
C TYR A 81 -4.49 15.39 2.14
N LEU A 82 -5.55 14.82 1.54
CA LEU A 82 -6.89 14.79 2.15
C LEU A 82 -6.87 14.00 3.46
N TRP A 83 -6.35 12.78 3.45
CA TRP A 83 -6.29 11.99 4.68
C TRP A 83 -5.30 12.56 5.71
N ALA A 84 -4.15 13.11 5.27
CA ALA A 84 -3.21 13.78 6.16
C ALA A 84 -3.84 15.02 6.84
N THR A 85 -4.78 15.70 6.17
CA THR A 85 -5.52 16.80 6.77
C THR A 85 -6.52 16.32 7.81
N LEU A 86 -7.15 15.15 7.61
CA LEU A 86 -7.98 14.50 8.63
C LEU A 86 -7.12 14.10 9.84
N ALA A 87 -5.99 13.44 9.59
CA ALA A 87 -5.01 13.07 10.61
C ALA A 87 -4.53 14.27 11.43
N ALA A 88 -4.16 15.37 10.77
CA ALA A 88 -3.70 16.58 11.44
C ALA A 88 -4.80 17.24 12.31
N ARG A 89 -6.07 17.13 11.91
CA ARG A 89 -7.22 17.54 12.73
C ARG A 89 -7.36 16.67 13.97
N ASP A 90 -7.33 15.36 13.80
CA ASP A 90 -7.59 14.39 14.88
C ASP A 90 -6.46 14.33 15.90
N LEU A 91 -5.22 14.56 15.45
CA LEU A 91 -4.05 14.78 16.30
C LEU A 91 -3.98 16.20 16.91
N GLU A 92 -5.00 17.03 16.71
CA GLU A 92 -5.06 18.41 17.20
C GLU A 92 -3.89 19.31 16.72
N LEU A 93 -3.23 18.96 15.61
CA LEU A 93 -2.18 19.79 15.00
C LEU A 93 -2.76 21.04 14.36
N ILE A 94 -4.02 20.97 13.89
CA ILE A 94 -4.80 22.08 13.36
C ILE A 94 -6.23 22.03 13.90
N PRO A 95 -6.91 23.17 14.03
CA PRO A 95 -8.32 23.19 14.44
C PRO A 95 -9.22 22.60 13.35
N ALA A 96 -10.35 22.01 13.73
CA ALA A 96 -11.32 21.42 12.81
C ALA A 96 -11.78 22.38 11.69
N SER A 97 -11.95 23.66 12.02
CA SER A 97 -12.31 24.69 11.03
C SER A 97 -11.25 24.89 9.95
N GLU A 98 -9.96 24.81 10.30
CA GLU A 98 -8.86 24.89 9.35
C GLU A 98 -8.82 23.63 8.46
N ALA A 99 -9.01 22.45 9.04
CA ALA A 99 -9.08 21.20 8.27
C ALA A 99 -10.22 21.26 7.24
N THR A 100 -11.42 21.68 7.65
CA THR A 100 -12.57 21.85 6.75
C THR A 100 -12.27 22.86 5.63
N GLU A 101 -11.62 23.98 5.94
CA GLU A 101 -11.23 24.99 4.93
C GLU A 101 -10.23 24.42 3.91
N ARG A 102 -9.20 23.72 4.38
CA ARG A 102 -8.17 23.08 3.53
C ARG A 102 -8.79 22.03 2.61
N ILE A 103 -9.59 21.11 3.16
CA ILE A 103 -10.29 20.07 2.41
C ILE A 103 -11.26 20.71 1.39
N SER A 104 -12.06 21.68 1.79
CA SER A 104 -12.99 22.38 0.90
C SER A 104 -12.28 23.04 -0.29
N LYS A 105 -11.11 23.63 -0.05
CA LYS A 105 -10.28 24.22 -1.11
C LYS A 105 -9.77 23.17 -2.08
N THR A 106 -9.24 22.06 -1.56
CA THR A 106 -8.76 20.93 -2.36
C THR A 106 -9.88 20.33 -3.21
N LEU A 107 -11.06 20.06 -2.62
CA LEU A 107 -12.23 19.59 -3.36
C LEU A 107 -12.64 20.57 -4.47
N GLY A 108 -12.62 21.88 -4.21
CA GLY A 108 -12.93 22.89 -5.23
C GLY A 108 -11.93 22.93 -6.37
N SER A 109 -10.72 22.42 -6.20
CA SER A 109 -9.76 22.20 -7.28
C SER A 109 -10.00 20.88 -7.99
N VAL A 110 -10.22 19.79 -7.27
CA VAL A 110 -10.55 18.48 -7.83
C VAL A 110 -11.78 18.54 -8.74
N GLU A 111 -12.83 19.26 -8.33
CA GLU A 111 -14.04 19.50 -9.14
C GLU A 111 -13.77 20.19 -10.49
N ARG A 112 -12.63 20.88 -10.63
CA ARG A 112 -12.23 21.62 -11.84
C ARG A 112 -11.17 20.90 -12.67
N LEU A 113 -10.52 19.88 -12.13
CA LEU A 113 -9.57 19.08 -12.89
C LEU A 113 -10.28 18.47 -14.11
N GLU A 114 -9.61 18.48 -15.25
CA GLU A 114 -10.05 17.70 -16.39
C GLU A 114 -10.03 16.22 -16.03
N ARG A 115 -11.10 15.49 -16.32
CA ARG A 115 -11.20 14.05 -16.11
C ARG A 115 -11.79 13.37 -17.34
N HIS A 116 -11.65 12.09 -17.42
CA HIS A 116 -12.28 11.30 -18.46
C HIS A 116 -13.77 11.16 -18.16
N GLU A 117 -14.58 12.03 -18.76
CA GLU A 117 -16.02 12.16 -18.45
C GLU A 117 -16.79 10.83 -18.49
N PRO A 118 -16.57 9.89 -19.48
CA PRO A 118 -17.32 8.65 -19.51
C PRO A 118 -17.09 7.74 -18.31
N SER A 119 -15.85 7.67 -17.76
CA SER A 119 -15.50 6.86 -16.60
C SER A 119 -15.48 7.61 -15.27
N GLY A 120 -15.47 8.95 -15.32
CA GLY A 120 -15.28 9.80 -14.14
C GLY A 120 -13.88 9.77 -13.53
N GLN A 121 -12.94 9.05 -14.14
CA GLN A 121 -11.58 8.89 -13.63
C GLN A 121 -10.69 10.10 -13.91
N PHE A 122 -9.70 10.32 -13.05
CA PHE A 122 -8.74 11.41 -13.15
C PHE A 122 -7.44 10.96 -13.82
N TYR A 123 -6.77 11.89 -14.50
CA TYR A 123 -5.52 11.62 -15.21
C TYR A 123 -4.29 11.67 -14.27
N ASN A 124 -3.26 10.97 -14.62
CA ASN A 124 -1.89 11.20 -14.18
C ASN A 124 -1.16 11.93 -15.30
N TRP A 125 -0.70 13.16 -15.17
CA TRP A 125 -0.52 14.03 -14.01
C TRP A 125 -1.18 15.40 -14.22
N TYR A 126 -1.19 16.26 -13.19
CA TYR A 126 -1.66 17.65 -13.28
C TYR A 126 -0.61 18.61 -12.75
N ASP A 127 -0.62 19.84 -13.25
CA ASP A 127 0.08 20.98 -12.64
C ASP A 127 -0.74 21.46 -11.41
N PRO A 128 -0.21 21.37 -10.18
CA PRO A 128 -0.94 21.77 -8.99
C PRO A 128 -1.27 23.27 -8.94
N ALA A 129 -0.55 24.11 -9.70
CA ALA A 129 -0.75 25.56 -9.70
C ALA A 129 -1.79 26.03 -10.72
N THR A 130 -1.84 25.41 -11.91
CA THR A 130 -2.76 25.81 -13.00
C THR A 130 -3.97 24.89 -13.11
N LEU A 131 -3.89 23.66 -12.59
CA LEU A 131 -4.85 22.56 -12.72
C LEU A 131 -4.88 21.93 -14.12
N ASP A 132 -3.94 22.27 -14.97
CA ASP A 132 -3.85 21.72 -16.30
C ASP A 132 -3.36 20.27 -16.25
N LYS A 133 -3.96 19.41 -17.06
CA LYS A 133 -3.48 18.05 -17.32
C LYS A 133 -2.14 18.13 -18.06
N LEU A 134 -1.12 17.42 -17.57
CA LEU A 134 0.19 17.41 -18.18
C LEU A 134 0.21 16.60 -19.48
N THR A 135 0.77 17.19 -20.52
CA THR A 135 1.10 16.55 -21.80
C THR A 135 2.61 16.59 -22.09
N THR A 136 3.35 17.29 -21.23
CA THR A 136 4.80 17.41 -21.28
C THR A 136 5.32 17.44 -19.85
N TRP A 137 6.39 16.68 -19.59
CA TRP A 137 7.01 16.66 -18.28
C TRP A 137 7.63 18.03 -17.97
N PRO A 138 7.36 18.64 -16.80
CA PRO A 138 7.83 19.99 -16.50
C PRO A 138 9.34 20.09 -16.32
N GLU A 139 9.98 18.99 -15.92
CA GLU A 139 11.42 18.94 -15.70
C GLU A 139 12.18 18.55 -16.97
N PRO A 140 13.36 19.13 -17.25
CA PRO A 140 14.18 18.74 -18.38
C PRO A 140 14.52 17.24 -18.36
N PRO A 141 14.49 16.57 -19.52
CA PRO A 141 14.45 17.09 -20.89
C PRO A 141 13.05 17.42 -21.46
N ASN A 142 12.02 17.58 -20.63
CA ASN A 142 10.65 17.90 -21.04
C ASN A 142 10.04 16.83 -21.96
N ASN A 143 10.15 15.57 -21.54
CA ASN A 143 9.60 14.44 -22.29
C ASN A 143 8.08 14.54 -22.43
N PRO A 144 7.50 14.02 -23.52
CA PRO A 144 6.05 13.90 -23.64
C PRO A 144 5.44 13.09 -22.51
N VAL A 145 4.31 13.55 -21.98
CA VAL A 145 3.44 12.80 -21.08
C VAL A 145 2.21 12.38 -21.86
N TYR A 146 1.90 11.11 -21.82
CA TYR A 146 0.68 10.54 -22.38
C TYR A 146 -0.33 10.41 -21.25
N PRO A 147 -1.36 11.26 -21.19
CA PRO A 147 -2.26 11.35 -20.04
C PRO A 147 -2.94 10.02 -19.74
N PHE A 148 -2.55 9.41 -18.64
CA PHE A 148 -2.91 8.07 -18.23
C PHE A 148 -3.97 8.09 -17.14
N LEU A 149 -4.90 7.13 -17.16
CA LEU A 149 -5.90 6.94 -16.13
C LEU A 149 -5.52 5.69 -15.34
N SER A 150 -4.78 5.88 -14.27
CA SER A 150 -4.29 4.83 -13.38
C SER A 150 -5.40 4.30 -12.49
N SER A 151 -5.58 2.99 -12.41
CA SER A 151 -6.55 2.37 -11.50
C SER A 151 -6.16 2.56 -10.04
N VAL A 152 -4.88 2.41 -9.71
CA VAL A 152 -4.40 2.52 -8.33
C VAL A 152 -4.44 3.96 -7.83
N ASP A 153 -3.96 4.94 -8.62
CA ASP A 153 -4.00 6.35 -8.21
C ASP A 153 -5.43 6.85 -7.98
N ASN A 154 -6.34 6.46 -8.87
CA ASN A 154 -7.76 6.76 -8.70
C ASN A 154 -8.36 6.02 -7.50
N GLY A 155 -7.91 4.81 -7.20
CA GLY A 155 -8.29 4.07 -5.99
C GLY A 155 -7.95 4.83 -4.71
N TRP A 156 -6.75 5.37 -4.61
CA TRP A 156 -6.32 6.18 -3.46
C TRP A 156 -7.08 7.51 -3.35
N LEU A 157 -7.34 8.19 -4.46
CA LEU A 157 -8.17 9.40 -4.42
C LEU A 157 -9.59 9.08 -3.98
N ALA A 158 -10.21 8.04 -4.53
CA ALA A 158 -11.57 7.65 -4.17
C ALA A 158 -11.68 7.26 -2.68
N SER A 159 -10.72 6.49 -2.15
CA SER A 159 -10.68 6.15 -0.73
C SER A 159 -10.64 7.39 0.15
N ALA A 160 -9.77 8.35 -0.16
CA ALA A 160 -9.65 9.60 0.60
C ALA A 160 -10.92 10.48 0.48
N LEU A 161 -11.57 10.52 -0.68
CA LEU A 161 -12.85 11.22 -0.86
C LEU A 161 -13.96 10.59 -0.01
N LEU A 162 -14.03 9.27 0.05
CA LEU A 162 -14.99 8.54 0.90
C LEU A 162 -14.70 8.77 2.39
N MET A 163 -13.42 8.78 2.80
CA MET A 163 -13.03 9.15 4.17
C MET A 163 -13.47 10.57 4.52
N VAL A 164 -13.27 11.53 3.62
CA VAL A 164 -13.74 12.92 3.82
C VAL A 164 -15.27 12.98 3.95
N ALA A 165 -15.99 12.21 3.12
CA ALA A 165 -17.46 12.18 3.19
C ALA A 165 -17.97 11.72 4.57
N ASN A 166 -17.29 10.75 5.20
CA ASN A 166 -17.63 10.29 6.55
C ASN A 166 -17.13 11.23 7.65
N ALA A 167 -15.91 11.74 7.50
CA ALA A 167 -15.22 12.49 8.55
C ALA A 167 -15.64 13.96 8.66
N VAL A 168 -16.21 14.57 7.60
CA VAL A 168 -16.52 16.00 7.50
C VAL A 168 -17.93 16.21 6.95
N PRO A 169 -18.97 16.18 7.81
CA PRO A 169 -20.38 16.23 7.40
C PRO A 169 -20.73 17.39 6.45
N GLU A 170 -20.09 18.57 6.63
CA GLU A 170 -20.32 19.74 5.80
C GLU A 170 -19.84 19.57 4.34
N LEU A 171 -18.93 18.62 4.10
CA LEU A 171 -18.36 18.32 2.79
C LEU A 171 -18.80 16.97 2.25
N ALA A 172 -19.61 16.21 3.00
CA ALA A 172 -19.99 14.84 2.69
C ALA A 172 -20.61 14.70 1.28
N GLY A 173 -21.54 15.57 0.92
CA GLY A 173 -22.18 15.54 -0.41
C GLY A 173 -21.17 15.75 -1.53
N ARG A 174 -20.28 16.74 -1.43
CA ARG A 174 -19.27 17.05 -2.46
C ARG A 174 -18.27 15.92 -2.63
N ALA A 175 -17.73 15.41 -1.54
CA ALA A 175 -16.74 14.35 -1.57
C ALA A 175 -17.36 13.02 -2.04
N GLY A 176 -18.55 12.67 -1.56
CA GLY A 176 -19.28 11.48 -1.97
C GLY A 176 -19.65 11.50 -3.45
N GLU A 177 -20.20 12.60 -3.97
CA GLU A 177 -20.54 12.75 -5.40
C GLU A 177 -19.30 12.57 -6.31
N LEU A 178 -18.14 13.10 -5.90
CA LEU A 178 -16.89 12.89 -6.65
C LEU A 178 -16.51 11.41 -6.67
N ALA A 179 -16.46 10.74 -5.52
CA ALA A 179 -16.09 9.33 -5.43
C ALA A 179 -17.07 8.41 -6.18
N GLU A 180 -18.38 8.61 -6.00
CA GLU A 180 -19.43 7.82 -6.66
C GLU A 180 -19.45 8.00 -8.19
N SER A 181 -18.95 9.14 -8.69
CA SER A 181 -18.84 9.39 -10.13
C SER A 181 -17.68 8.63 -10.80
N MET A 182 -16.76 8.05 -10.02
CA MET A 182 -15.61 7.29 -10.50
C MET A 182 -16.01 5.82 -10.70
N ASN A 183 -16.02 5.35 -11.95
CA ASN A 183 -16.43 3.98 -12.28
C ASN A 183 -15.21 3.05 -12.38
N PHE A 184 -14.95 2.27 -11.33
CA PHE A 184 -13.87 1.28 -11.28
C PHE A 184 -14.13 0.04 -12.13
N GLY A 185 -15.37 -0.24 -12.50
CA GLY A 185 -15.73 -1.29 -13.47
C GLY A 185 -15.04 -1.11 -14.82
N CYS A 186 -14.61 0.13 -15.14
CA CYS A 186 -13.88 0.42 -16.38
C CYS A 186 -12.47 -0.18 -16.41
N TYR A 187 -11.91 -0.57 -15.26
CA TYR A 187 -10.61 -1.26 -15.18
C TYR A 187 -10.75 -2.79 -15.11
N TYR A 188 -11.95 -3.30 -14.84
CA TYR A 188 -12.16 -4.72 -14.59
C TYR A 188 -12.27 -5.52 -15.88
N ASP A 189 -11.29 -6.38 -16.14
CA ASP A 189 -11.26 -7.35 -17.23
C ASP A 189 -11.80 -8.70 -16.73
N PRO A 190 -13.05 -9.05 -17.04
CA PRO A 190 -13.68 -10.26 -16.52
C PRO A 190 -13.07 -11.56 -17.06
N VAL A 191 -12.28 -11.48 -18.14
CA VAL A 191 -11.69 -12.64 -18.82
C VAL A 191 -10.15 -12.67 -18.74
N ALA A 192 -9.56 -11.85 -17.89
CA ALA A 192 -8.11 -11.74 -17.73
C ALA A 192 -7.41 -13.10 -17.46
N LYS A 193 -8.06 -13.98 -16.72
CA LYS A 193 -7.57 -15.34 -16.40
C LYS A 193 -8.19 -16.44 -17.26
N GLY A 194 -8.92 -16.07 -18.31
CA GLY A 194 -9.70 -16.95 -19.16
C GLY A 194 -11.19 -16.98 -18.78
N PRO A 195 -12.05 -17.42 -19.71
CA PRO A 195 -13.50 -17.31 -19.56
C PRO A 195 -14.09 -18.19 -18.43
N ASP A 196 -13.38 -19.23 -18.02
CA ASP A 196 -13.84 -20.22 -17.04
C ASP A 196 -13.19 -20.02 -15.65
N ALA A 197 -12.41 -18.97 -15.45
CA ALA A 197 -11.65 -18.75 -14.20
C ALA A 197 -12.52 -18.29 -13.01
N GLY A 198 -13.78 -17.94 -13.22
CA GLY A 198 -14.71 -17.49 -12.18
C GLY A 198 -14.50 -16.05 -11.71
N ALA A 199 -13.31 -15.47 -11.91
CA ALA A 199 -13.00 -14.09 -11.59
C ALA A 199 -11.98 -13.49 -12.57
N GLY A 200 -12.14 -12.19 -12.86
CA GLY A 200 -11.20 -11.40 -13.65
C GLY A 200 -10.20 -10.62 -12.78
N LEU A 201 -9.43 -9.75 -13.43
CA LEU A 201 -8.44 -8.87 -12.81
C LEU A 201 -8.67 -7.41 -13.22
N ILE A 202 -8.13 -6.46 -12.46
CA ILE A 202 -8.09 -5.07 -12.90
C ILE A 202 -6.81 -4.81 -13.69
N ARG A 203 -6.92 -3.98 -14.73
CA ARG A 203 -5.77 -3.47 -15.48
C ARG A 203 -5.10 -2.32 -14.74
N GLY A 204 -3.82 -2.13 -15.02
CA GLY A 204 -3.06 -0.99 -14.48
C GLY A 204 -3.72 0.35 -14.81
N GLY A 205 -4.37 0.45 -15.94
CA GLY A 205 -5.13 1.63 -16.36
C GLY A 205 -5.41 1.65 -17.85
N PHE A 206 -5.78 2.84 -18.37
CA PHE A 206 -6.08 3.02 -19.78
C PHE A 206 -5.80 4.47 -20.26
N TRP A 207 -5.80 4.64 -21.58
CA TRP A 207 -5.80 5.93 -22.27
C TRP A 207 -7.04 6.05 -23.15
N PRO A 208 -7.60 7.25 -23.33
CA PRO A 208 -8.50 7.52 -24.45
C PRO A 208 -7.82 7.18 -25.78
N VAL A 209 -8.58 6.65 -26.74
CA VAL A 209 -8.04 6.32 -28.06
C VAL A 209 -7.45 7.56 -28.73
N GLY A 210 -6.18 7.50 -29.09
CA GLY A 210 -5.42 8.58 -29.69
C GLY A 210 -4.50 9.33 -28.72
N ASP A 211 -4.65 9.08 -27.41
CA ASP A 211 -3.78 9.65 -26.36
C ASP A 211 -2.76 8.63 -25.81
N GLU A 212 -2.80 7.38 -26.30
CA GLU A 212 -1.87 6.32 -25.90
C GLU A 212 -0.43 6.58 -26.36
N PRO A 213 0.59 6.12 -25.61
CA PRO A 213 1.99 6.28 -25.99
C PRO A 213 2.36 5.47 -27.23
N PRO A 214 3.37 5.89 -28.00
CA PRO A 214 3.95 5.10 -29.09
C PRO A 214 4.38 3.71 -28.58
N GLY A 215 4.12 2.67 -29.37
CA GLY A 215 4.41 1.28 -29.00
C GLY A 215 3.23 0.55 -28.34
N SER A 216 2.07 1.22 -28.23
CA SER A 216 0.82 0.62 -27.71
C SER A 216 -0.03 -0.08 -28.78
N GLU A 217 0.48 -0.31 -29.98
CA GLU A 217 -0.30 -0.87 -31.10
C GLU A 217 -0.83 -2.30 -30.81
N GLY A 218 -0.17 -3.02 -29.92
CA GLY A 218 -0.56 -4.36 -29.46
C GLY A 218 -1.42 -4.38 -28.20
N PHE A 219 -1.70 -3.24 -27.60
CA PHE A 219 -2.46 -3.15 -26.37
C PHE A 219 -3.95 -3.38 -26.61
N PRO A 220 -4.66 -3.99 -25.65
CA PRO A 220 -6.09 -4.24 -25.77
C PRO A 220 -6.89 -2.95 -25.95
N ARG A 221 -7.90 -3.01 -26.83
CA ARG A 221 -8.89 -1.94 -27.03
C ARG A 221 -10.25 -2.53 -26.72
N ASP A 222 -10.92 -1.98 -25.74
CA ASP A 222 -12.20 -2.48 -25.28
C ASP A 222 -12.95 -1.39 -24.49
N ASP A 223 -14.18 -1.72 -24.07
CA ASP A 223 -15.05 -0.89 -23.25
C ASP A 223 -15.62 -1.75 -22.10
N TYR A 224 -14.82 -2.02 -21.07
CA TYR A 224 -15.21 -2.94 -19.98
C TYR A 224 -16.40 -2.47 -19.15
N CYS A 225 -16.65 -1.18 -19.07
CA CYS A 225 -17.75 -0.62 -18.28
C CYS A 225 -18.94 -0.13 -19.12
N GLY A 226 -18.91 -0.34 -20.44
CA GLY A 226 -20.03 0.03 -21.33
C GLY A 226 -20.21 1.54 -21.51
N MET A 227 -19.12 2.29 -21.59
CA MET A 227 -19.11 3.74 -21.82
C MET A 227 -19.63 4.14 -23.22
N GLY A 228 -19.73 3.18 -24.12
CA GLY A 228 -20.10 3.41 -25.53
C GLY A 228 -18.95 3.86 -26.43
N GLN A 229 -17.73 3.79 -25.93
CA GLN A 229 -16.49 4.06 -26.67
C GLN A 229 -15.34 3.22 -26.15
N ASP A 230 -14.52 2.70 -27.05
CA ASP A 230 -13.31 1.96 -26.67
C ASP A 230 -12.26 2.88 -26.08
N VAL A 231 -11.45 2.31 -25.20
CA VAL A 231 -10.20 2.89 -24.67
C VAL A 231 -9.04 1.94 -24.94
N VAL A 232 -7.81 2.41 -24.78
CA VAL A 232 -6.59 1.60 -24.93
C VAL A 232 -6.10 1.22 -23.54
N TYR A 233 -6.22 -0.06 -23.16
CA TYR A 233 -5.78 -0.56 -21.88
C TYR A 233 -4.27 -0.79 -21.84
N THR A 234 -3.68 -0.74 -20.63
CA THR A 234 -2.31 -1.23 -20.40
C THR A 234 -2.19 -2.70 -20.77
N GLY A 235 -0.98 -3.12 -21.16
CA GLY A 235 -0.70 -4.52 -21.46
C GLY A 235 -0.74 -5.46 -20.23
N HIS A 236 -0.65 -4.89 -19.01
CA HIS A 236 -0.61 -5.63 -17.75
C HIS A 236 -1.90 -5.49 -16.93
N HIS A 237 -2.11 -6.49 -16.06
CA HIS A 237 -3.07 -6.45 -14.97
C HIS A 237 -2.33 -6.42 -13.64
N TYR A 238 -2.97 -5.89 -12.61
CA TYR A 238 -2.53 -6.10 -11.23
C TYR A 238 -2.97 -7.51 -10.80
N GLY A 239 -2.06 -8.47 -10.95
CA GLY A 239 -2.34 -9.89 -10.72
C GLY A 239 -1.90 -10.38 -9.34
N ALA A 240 -0.80 -9.85 -8.78
CA ALA A 240 -0.39 -10.15 -7.42
C ALA A 240 -1.43 -9.60 -6.42
N PHE A 241 -1.87 -10.44 -5.48
CA PHE A 241 -2.97 -10.08 -4.58
C PHE A 241 -2.52 -9.15 -3.44
N ASN A 242 -1.39 -9.48 -2.80
CA ASN A 242 -0.84 -8.68 -1.72
C ASN A 242 -0.05 -7.48 -2.28
N THR A 243 -0.77 -6.55 -2.93
CA THR A 243 -0.19 -5.33 -3.49
C THR A 243 -1.07 -4.12 -3.20
N GLU A 244 -0.51 -2.92 -3.27
CA GLU A 244 -1.26 -1.68 -3.01
C GLU A 244 -2.44 -1.44 -3.95
N PRO A 245 -2.40 -1.83 -5.25
CA PRO A 245 -3.53 -1.69 -6.16
C PRO A 245 -4.83 -2.36 -5.70
N ARG A 246 -4.79 -3.26 -4.71
CA ARG A 246 -6.00 -3.86 -4.14
C ARG A 246 -6.98 -2.83 -3.59
N ILE A 247 -6.53 -1.61 -3.26
CA ILE A 247 -7.43 -0.53 -2.84
C ILE A 247 -8.47 -0.19 -3.94
N ALA A 248 -8.07 -0.17 -5.21
CA ALA A 248 -8.99 0.07 -6.33
C ALA A 248 -10.03 -1.06 -6.47
N SER A 249 -9.60 -2.31 -6.25
CA SER A 249 -10.50 -3.47 -6.19
C SER A 249 -11.50 -3.35 -5.05
N TYR A 250 -11.05 -2.98 -3.87
CA TYR A 250 -11.90 -2.79 -2.68
C TYR A 250 -12.97 -1.71 -2.90
N ILE A 251 -12.56 -0.56 -3.41
CA ILE A 251 -13.50 0.53 -3.75
C ILE A 251 -14.50 0.06 -4.82
N GLY A 252 -14.03 -0.57 -5.89
CA GLY A 252 -14.90 -1.06 -6.97
C GLY A 252 -15.92 -2.11 -6.50
N ILE A 253 -15.52 -3.03 -5.61
CA ILE A 253 -16.41 -4.02 -5.01
C ILE A 253 -17.42 -3.33 -4.07
N ALA A 254 -16.97 -2.43 -3.19
CA ALA A 254 -17.83 -1.75 -2.24
C ALA A 254 -18.88 -0.87 -2.92
N LEU A 255 -18.54 -0.23 -4.03
CA LEU A 255 -19.46 0.56 -4.84
C LEU A 255 -20.34 -0.31 -5.79
N GLY A 256 -20.19 -1.63 -5.77
CA GLY A 256 -20.95 -2.55 -6.61
C GLY A 256 -20.62 -2.47 -8.11
N GLN A 257 -19.47 -1.94 -8.46
CA GLN A 257 -18.99 -1.74 -9.84
C GLN A 257 -18.14 -2.92 -10.32
N ILE A 258 -17.58 -3.69 -9.42
CA ILE A 258 -16.79 -4.91 -9.65
C ILE A 258 -17.44 -6.06 -8.87
N PRO A 259 -17.55 -7.27 -9.44
CA PRO A 259 -18.16 -8.41 -8.75
C PRO A 259 -17.28 -8.85 -7.56
N GLN A 260 -17.94 -9.39 -6.51
CA GLN A 260 -17.27 -9.83 -5.27
C GLN A 260 -16.23 -10.94 -5.51
N GLU A 261 -16.48 -11.80 -6.49
CA GLU A 261 -15.59 -12.88 -6.90
C GLU A 261 -14.20 -12.36 -7.31
N HIS A 262 -14.10 -11.11 -7.74
CA HIS A 262 -12.83 -10.46 -8.08
C HIS A 262 -11.85 -10.45 -6.91
N TYR A 263 -12.29 -10.36 -5.66
CA TYR A 263 -11.44 -10.44 -4.48
C TYR A 263 -10.57 -11.72 -4.50
N PHE A 264 -11.12 -12.81 -5.01
CA PHE A 264 -10.43 -14.10 -5.17
C PHE A 264 -9.71 -14.24 -6.52
N GLY A 265 -9.75 -13.22 -7.38
CA GLY A 265 -9.13 -13.24 -8.71
C GLY A 265 -7.62 -13.13 -8.71
N GLY A 266 -7.02 -12.34 -7.79
CA GLY A 266 -5.57 -12.15 -7.68
C GLY A 266 -4.83 -13.41 -7.23
N TRP A 267 -3.56 -13.53 -7.60
CA TRP A 267 -2.69 -14.62 -7.13
C TRP A 267 -2.09 -14.26 -5.77
N ARG A 268 -2.25 -15.15 -4.78
CA ARG A 268 -1.52 -15.11 -3.51
C ARG A 268 -0.07 -15.46 -3.78
N THR A 269 0.14 -16.49 -4.58
CA THR A 269 1.35 -16.81 -5.33
C THR A 269 0.95 -17.69 -6.50
N PHE A 270 1.84 -17.87 -7.47
CA PHE A 270 1.62 -18.84 -8.54
C PHE A 270 1.66 -20.27 -7.99
N PRO A 271 0.89 -21.22 -8.58
CA PRO A 271 0.97 -22.63 -8.20
C PRO A 271 2.40 -23.18 -8.36
N ASP A 272 2.73 -24.19 -7.56
CA ASP A 272 4.00 -24.92 -7.65
C ASP A 272 4.08 -25.72 -8.96
N THR A 273 4.64 -25.12 -9.98
CA THR A 273 4.79 -25.69 -11.33
C THR A 273 6.24 -25.83 -11.77
N CYS A 274 7.21 -25.42 -10.97
CA CYS A 274 8.62 -25.26 -11.34
C CYS A 274 8.85 -24.32 -12.54
N ASP A 275 7.88 -23.47 -12.84
CA ASP A 275 8.03 -22.38 -13.80
C ASP A 275 8.53 -21.14 -13.08
N TRP A 276 9.82 -20.91 -13.15
CA TRP A 276 10.52 -19.79 -12.50
C TRP A 276 10.49 -18.49 -13.32
N SER A 277 9.60 -18.40 -14.30
CA SER A 277 9.49 -17.18 -15.12
C SER A 277 8.89 -15.98 -14.37
N TRP A 278 8.20 -16.25 -13.24
CA TRP A 278 7.60 -15.24 -12.38
C TRP A 278 8.00 -15.35 -10.91
N PRO A 279 7.83 -16.51 -10.24
CA PRO A 279 8.07 -16.58 -8.81
C PRO A 279 9.56 -16.50 -8.48
N GLU A 280 9.87 -15.73 -7.45
CA GLU A 280 11.21 -15.62 -6.89
C GLU A 280 11.58 -16.86 -6.07
N THR A 281 10.59 -17.46 -5.45
CA THR A 281 10.72 -18.62 -4.55
C THR A 281 9.70 -19.68 -4.93
N LYS A 282 10.01 -20.94 -4.64
CA LYS A 282 9.06 -22.04 -4.81
C LYS A 282 7.94 -21.92 -3.77
N PRO A 283 6.68 -21.75 -4.17
CA PRO A 283 5.59 -21.59 -3.22
C PRO A 283 5.22 -22.89 -2.52
N ILE A 284 4.72 -22.76 -1.28
CA ILE A 284 4.07 -23.83 -0.52
C ILE A 284 2.61 -23.42 -0.33
N GLY A 285 1.67 -24.29 -0.64
CA GLY A 285 0.25 -23.97 -0.51
C GLY A 285 -0.68 -25.07 -0.96
N GLU A 286 -1.96 -24.80 -0.91
CA GLU A 286 -3.03 -25.70 -1.32
C GLU A 286 -4.13 -24.98 -2.09
N TRP A 287 -4.91 -25.74 -2.88
CA TRP A 287 -6.04 -25.19 -3.59
C TRP A 287 -7.26 -25.12 -2.69
N ARG A 288 -7.94 -23.99 -2.69
CA ARG A 288 -9.23 -23.75 -2.05
C ARG A 288 -10.20 -23.12 -3.04
N THR A 289 -11.50 -23.21 -2.77
CA THR A 289 -12.55 -22.62 -3.62
C THR A 289 -13.40 -21.66 -2.81
N TYR A 290 -13.45 -20.39 -3.24
CA TYR A 290 -14.27 -19.34 -2.62
C TYR A 290 -15.22 -18.75 -3.66
N LEU A 291 -16.52 -18.71 -3.38
CA LEU A 291 -17.55 -18.21 -4.29
C LEU A 291 -17.49 -18.82 -5.72
N GLY A 292 -16.97 -20.05 -5.85
CA GLY A 292 -16.79 -20.73 -7.14
C GLY A 292 -15.49 -20.36 -7.87
N VAL A 293 -14.60 -19.59 -7.25
CA VAL A 293 -13.26 -19.28 -7.77
C VAL A 293 -12.25 -20.20 -7.10
N ASP A 294 -11.44 -20.91 -7.88
CA ASP A 294 -10.34 -21.72 -7.38
C ASP A 294 -9.12 -20.84 -7.14
N VAL A 295 -8.62 -20.85 -5.90
CA VAL A 295 -7.49 -20.07 -5.41
C VAL A 295 -6.40 -21.01 -4.94
N PHE A 296 -5.17 -20.82 -5.42
CA PHE A 296 -4.00 -21.44 -4.82
C PHE A 296 -3.54 -20.56 -3.65
N GLU A 297 -3.78 -21.04 -2.42
CA GLU A 297 -3.38 -20.37 -1.18
C GLU A 297 -1.90 -20.66 -0.92
N GLY A 298 -1.06 -20.07 -1.78
CA GLY A 298 0.38 -20.21 -1.71
C GLY A 298 1.02 -19.14 -0.85
N ALA A 299 2.16 -19.50 -0.26
CA ALA A 299 3.03 -18.60 0.47
C ALA A 299 4.49 -18.92 0.14
N TYR A 300 5.37 -17.93 0.26
CA TYR A 300 6.80 -18.12 0.11
C TYR A 300 7.44 -18.45 1.45
N PRO A 301 8.23 -19.53 1.52
CA PRO A 301 9.04 -19.81 2.71
C PRO A 301 10.19 -18.80 2.81
N TYR A 302 10.32 -18.21 3.99
CA TYR A 302 11.43 -17.34 4.37
C TYR A 302 11.79 -17.60 5.84
N SER A 303 13.00 -18.16 6.07
CA SER A 303 13.42 -18.61 7.40
C SER A 303 12.39 -19.57 8.02
N ASP A 304 11.81 -19.24 9.18
CA ASP A 304 10.76 -20.01 9.85
C ASP A 304 9.33 -19.58 9.47
N LYS A 305 9.19 -18.78 8.41
CA LYS A 305 7.92 -18.13 8.02
C LYS A 305 7.44 -18.61 6.66
N LEU A 306 6.12 -18.66 6.51
CA LEU A 306 5.43 -18.70 5.22
C LEU A 306 4.68 -17.37 5.08
N VAL A 307 4.97 -16.59 4.06
CA VAL A 307 4.34 -15.27 3.84
C VAL A 307 3.71 -15.19 2.47
N VAL A 308 2.58 -14.52 2.35
CA VAL A 308 2.02 -14.17 1.04
C VAL A 308 2.88 -13.05 0.45
N PRO A 309 3.58 -13.30 -0.67
CA PRO A 309 4.51 -12.33 -1.24
C PRO A 309 3.80 -11.11 -1.80
N THR A 310 4.54 -10.02 -1.93
CA THR A 310 4.08 -8.81 -2.63
C THR A 310 4.73 -8.68 -4.01
N TRP A 311 4.32 -7.68 -4.77
CA TRP A 311 5.11 -7.23 -5.89
C TRP A 311 6.44 -6.68 -5.36
N GLY A 312 7.54 -7.31 -5.77
CA GLY A 312 8.90 -6.92 -5.39
C GLY A 312 9.31 -7.03 -3.94
N GLY A 313 8.53 -7.69 -3.09
CA GLY A 313 8.87 -7.82 -1.68
C GLY A 313 8.83 -6.49 -0.90
N SER A 314 8.12 -5.50 -1.40
CA SER A 314 8.05 -4.15 -0.81
C SER A 314 7.08 -4.09 0.38
N MET A 315 7.47 -3.42 1.45
CA MET A 315 6.59 -3.19 2.61
C MET A 315 5.41 -2.28 2.27
N PHE A 316 5.60 -1.30 1.41
CA PHE A 316 4.56 -0.42 0.90
C PHE A 316 3.41 -1.21 0.25
N GLU A 317 3.74 -2.16 -0.62
CA GLU A 317 2.76 -3.00 -1.29
C GLU A 317 1.88 -3.79 -0.32
N ALA A 318 2.50 -4.35 0.74
CA ALA A 318 1.76 -5.09 1.75
C ALA A 318 0.92 -4.18 2.66
N LEU A 319 1.50 -3.07 3.16
CA LEU A 319 1.02 -2.41 4.37
C LEU A 319 0.45 -0.99 4.17
N MET A 320 0.39 -0.47 2.94
CA MET A 320 -0.30 0.81 2.72
C MET A 320 -1.84 0.67 2.82
N PRO A 321 -2.50 -0.35 2.23
CA PRO A 321 -3.94 -0.51 2.35
C PRO A 321 -4.46 -0.68 3.78
N PRO A 322 -3.82 -1.45 4.69
CA PRO A 322 -4.29 -1.56 6.07
C PRO A 322 -4.24 -0.25 6.86
N LEU A 323 -3.54 0.79 6.39
CA LEU A 323 -3.65 2.11 7.02
C LEU A 323 -5.08 2.67 7.04
N VAL A 324 -5.93 2.25 6.11
CA VAL A 324 -7.31 2.77 5.96
C VAL A 324 -8.38 1.67 5.86
N VAL A 325 -7.95 0.40 5.76
CA VAL A 325 -8.86 -0.77 5.69
C VAL A 325 -8.50 -1.73 6.83
N PRO A 326 -9.43 -2.13 7.70
CA PRO A 326 -9.15 -3.03 8.82
C PRO A 326 -8.95 -4.49 8.36
N GLU A 327 -7.94 -4.74 7.52
CA GLU A 327 -7.71 -6.04 6.88
C GLU A 327 -7.48 -7.15 7.91
N GLU A 328 -6.68 -6.90 8.95
CA GLU A 328 -6.39 -7.87 10.01
C GLU A 328 -7.64 -8.20 10.83
N GLN A 329 -8.46 -7.18 11.11
CA GLN A 329 -9.69 -7.39 11.87
C GLN A 329 -10.73 -8.19 11.07
N TRP A 330 -10.78 -7.99 9.74
CA TRP A 330 -11.75 -8.64 8.87
C TRP A 330 -11.28 -9.99 8.35
N GLY A 331 -9.96 -10.21 8.25
CA GLY A 331 -9.32 -11.44 7.79
C GLY A 331 -8.43 -12.08 8.85
N PRO A 332 -9.01 -12.64 9.94
CA PRO A 332 -8.23 -13.19 11.06
C PRO A 332 -7.38 -14.40 10.68
N ASP A 333 -7.78 -15.16 9.67
CA ASP A 333 -7.08 -16.35 9.18
C ASP A 333 -6.29 -16.06 7.89
N SER A 334 -6.25 -14.81 7.45
CA SER A 334 -5.54 -14.36 6.24
C SER A 334 -4.60 -13.18 6.55
N TRP A 335 -5.09 -11.95 6.51
CA TRP A 335 -4.28 -10.74 6.68
C TRP A 335 -3.65 -10.62 8.07
N ALA A 336 -4.37 -10.98 9.14
CA ALA A 336 -3.83 -10.99 10.51
C ALA A 336 -2.67 -11.97 10.70
N VAL A 337 -2.52 -12.96 9.82
CA VAL A 337 -1.42 -13.92 9.84
C VAL A 337 -0.23 -13.42 9.02
N THR A 338 -0.47 -12.96 7.78
CA THR A 338 0.63 -12.65 6.86
C THR A 338 1.32 -11.32 7.16
N HIS A 339 0.60 -10.26 7.58
CA HIS A 339 1.19 -8.94 7.79
C HIS A 339 2.26 -8.90 8.89
N PRO A 340 2.03 -9.48 10.11
CA PRO A 340 3.09 -9.54 11.12
C PRO A 340 4.32 -10.30 10.64
N LEU A 341 4.12 -11.44 9.96
CA LEU A 341 5.23 -12.25 9.43
C LEU A 341 6.01 -11.52 8.33
N TYR A 342 5.30 -10.71 7.54
CA TYR A 342 5.91 -9.88 6.50
C TYR A 342 6.82 -8.79 7.11
N VAL A 343 6.38 -8.15 8.19
CA VAL A 343 7.20 -7.19 8.95
C VAL A 343 8.43 -7.88 9.56
N GLU A 344 8.24 -9.04 10.20
CA GLU A 344 9.35 -9.82 10.75
C GLU A 344 10.38 -10.20 9.68
N ALA A 345 9.93 -10.55 8.47
CA ALA A 345 10.83 -10.85 7.36
C ALA A 345 11.69 -9.64 6.96
N HIS A 346 11.13 -8.44 6.90
CA HIS A 346 11.89 -7.21 6.64
C HIS A 346 12.91 -6.89 7.73
N ILE A 347 12.55 -7.12 9.00
CA ILE A 347 13.45 -6.92 10.14
C ILE A 347 14.61 -7.91 10.06
N GLU A 348 14.31 -9.21 9.88
CA GLU A 348 15.33 -10.27 9.78
C GLU A 348 16.27 -10.02 8.60
N TYR A 349 15.70 -9.70 7.43
CA TYR A 349 16.48 -9.41 6.24
C TYR A 349 17.48 -8.26 6.48
N GLY A 350 17.00 -7.12 6.95
CA GLY A 350 17.85 -5.93 7.13
C GLY A 350 18.90 -6.07 8.23
N LEU A 351 18.58 -6.81 9.30
CA LEU A 351 19.46 -6.92 10.47
C LEU A 351 20.38 -8.15 10.43
N GLU A 352 19.91 -9.27 9.88
CA GLU A 352 20.59 -10.56 10.00
C GLU A 352 21.09 -11.08 8.65
N GLU A 353 20.29 -11.02 7.57
CA GLU A 353 20.68 -11.57 6.29
C GLU A 353 21.58 -10.61 5.50
N ALA A 354 21.12 -9.40 5.24
CA ALA A 354 21.89 -8.37 4.53
C ALA A 354 22.89 -7.62 5.44
N GLU A 355 22.76 -7.76 6.76
CA GLU A 355 23.62 -7.12 7.76
C GLU A 355 23.74 -5.58 7.62
N TYR A 356 22.67 -4.92 7.12
CA TYR A 356 22.65 -3.46 6.96
C TYR A 356 22.56 -2.70 8.29
N GLY A 357 22.12 -3.35 9.36
CA GLY A 357 21.89 -2.76 10.67
C GLY A 357 20.62 -1.92 10.78
N TYR A 358 19.86 -1.80 9.71
CA TYR A 358 18.60 -1.07 9.57
C TYR A 358 17.67 -1.85 8.65
N TRP A 359 16.36 -1.55 8.72
CA TRP A 359 15.35 -2.24 7.93
C TRP A 359 14.21 -1.30 7.49
N GLY A 360 13.37 -1.81 6.58
CA GLY A 360 12.28 -1.09 5.94
C GLY A 360 12.65 -0.75 4.50
N PHE A 361 12.09 -1.52 3.56
CA PHE A 361 12.40 -1.44 2.13
C PHE A 361 11.10 -1.20 1.36
N SER A 362 11.09 -0.15 0.56
CA SER A 362 9.93 0.30 -0.21
C SER A 362 10.39 1.17 -1.38
N PRO A 363 9.61 1.27 -2.48
CA PRO A 363 9.90 2.22 -3.53
C PRO A 363 10.13 3.63 -3.00
N ALA A 364 11.19 4.27 -3.47
CA ALA A 364 11.64 5.57 -2.96
C ALA A 364 12.54 6.33 -3.94
N SER A 365 12.79 7.59 -3.67
CA SER A 365 13.85 8.33 -4.34
C SER A 365 15.21 7.73 -3.98
N ASP A 366 15.96 7.31 -5.01
CA ASP A 366 17.32 6.83 -4.83
C ASP A 366 18.23 7.99 -4.39
N PRO A 367 19.05 7.82 -3.32
CA PRO A 367 20.00 8.83 -2.89
C PRO A 367 20.98 9.29 -3.99
N ALA A 368 21.28 8.42 -4.96
CA ALA A 368 22.12 8.76 -6.11
C ALA A 368 21.34 9.44 -7.24
N GLY A 369 20.02 9.54 -7.13
CA GLY A 369 19.10 10.20 -8.07
C GLY A 369 18.15 9.26 -8.82
N GLY A 370 16.97 9.77 -9.11
CA GLY A 370 15.86 9.02 -9.69
C GLY A 370 14.94 8.44 -8.61
N TYR A 371 14.01 7.61 -9.05
CA TYR A 371 13.09 6.84 -8.20
C TYR A 371 13.28 5.36 -8.53
N ARG A 372 13.35 4.51 -7.52
CA ARG A 372 13.59 3.07 -7.67
C ARG A 372 12.71 2.27 -6.74
N GLU A 373 12.59 1.01 -7.06
CA GLU A 373 11.85 0.03 -6.30
C GLU A 373 12.81 -0.76 -5.41
N TYR A 374 12.48 -0.82 -4.11
CA TYR A 374 13.23 -1.53 -3.09
C TYR A 374 12.30 -2.47 -2.33
N GLY A 375 12.78 -3.65 -1.97
CA GLY A 375 12.02 -4.68 -1.28
C GLY A 375 12.92 -5.80 -0.78
N VAL A 376 12.32 -6.83 -0.21
CA VAL A 376 12.98 -8.10 0.13
C VAL A 376 12.65 -9.12 -0.97
N ASP A 377 13.59 -9.35 -1.87
CA ASP A 377 13.37 -10.16 -3.09
C ASP A 377 12.84 -11.55 -2.79
N ALA A 378 13.31 -12.20 -1.72
CA ALA A 378 12.89 -13.55 -1.34
C ALA A 378 11.37 -13.67 -1.04
N ILE A 379 10.70 -12.57 -0.74
CA ILE A 379 9.25 -12.50 -0.50
C ILE A 379 8.54 -11.64 -1.55
N GLY A 380 9.13 -11.53 -2.74
CA GLY A 380 8.64 -10.78 -3.88
C GLY A 380 8.20 -11.68 -5.05
N MET A 381 7.35 -11.13 -5.90
CA MET A 381 6.83 -11.74 -7.13
C MET A 381 7.24 -10.89 -8.35
N GLU A 382 8.52 -10.71 -8.57
CA GLU A 382 9.07 -9.96 -9.71
C GLU A 382 10.12 -10.80 -10.45
N PRO A 383 9.89 -11.13 -11.74
CA PRO A 383 10.76 -12.08 -12.46
C PRO A 383 12.17 -11.56 -12.73
N ASN A 384 12.38 -10.25 -12.68
CA ASN A 384 13.67 -9.63 -12.97
C ASN A 384 14.41 -9.19 -11.70
N GLY A 385 13.84 -9.42 -10.51
CA GLY A 385 14.31 -8.88 -9.25
C GLY A 385 14.12 -7.36 -9.15
N TYR A 386 14.12 -6.88 -7.93
CA TYR A 386 14.03 -5.45 -7.64
C TYR A 386 15.40 -4.85 -7.40
N THR A 387 15.48 -3.52 -7.53
CA THR A 387 16.67 -2.74 -7.22
C THR A 387 16.77 -2.49 -5.72
N SER A 388 16.40 -3.47 -4.89
CA SER A 388 16.40 -3.29 -3.44
C SER A 388 17.80 -3.13 -2.89
N ASP A 389 18.71 -3.98 -3.34
CA ASP A 389 20.04 -4.05 -2.80
C ASP A 389 21.07 -3.89 -3.88
N VAL A 390 21.16 -4.86 -4.73
CA VAL A 390 22.09 -4.90 -5.86
C VAL A 390 21.48 -4.30 -7.11
N GLY A 391 20.18 -4.10 -7.04
CA GLY A 391 19.47 -3.52 -8.15
C GLY A 391 19.24 -4.45 -9.31
N ARG A 392 19.25 -5.76 -9.12
CA ARG A 392 18.99 -6.68 -10.24
C ARG A 392 18.93 -8.15 -9.90
N LEU A 393 19.38 -8.54 -8.71
CA LEU A 393 19.54 -9.94 -8.39
C LEU A 393 18.70 -10.31 -7.19
N THR A 394 18.00 -11.40 -7.32
CA THR A 394 17.20 -11.99 -6.26
C THR A 394 18.04 -12.98 -5.49
N LEU A 395 18.10 -12.82 -4.18
CA LEU A 395 18.83 -13.71 -3.29
C LEU A 395 17.87 -14.74 -2.69
N VAL A 396 17.50 -15.72 -3.49
CA VAL A 396 16.55 -16.76 -3.11
C VAL A 396 17.22 -18.09 -3.05
N ASP A 397 17.09 -18.79 -1.95
CA ASP A 397 17.62 -20.14 -1.75
C ASP A 397 16.54 -21.21 -1.55
N ASN A 398 15.31 -20.80 -1.29
CA ASN A 398 14.18 -21.69 -1.04
C ASN A 398 13.82 -22.51 -2.29
N GLY A 399 13.90 -23.84 -2.18
CA GLY A 399 13.64 -24.77 -3.29
C GLY A 399 14.84 -25.07 -4.19
N TRP A 400 16.03 -24.52 -3.91
CA TRP A 400 17.25 -24.82 -4.66
C TRP A 400 17.67 -26.27 -4.60
N ASP A 401 17.46 -26.91 -3.46
CA ASP A 401 17.80 -28.31 -3.22
C ASP A 401 16.73 -29.30 -3.73
N ASP A 402 15.64 -28.82 -4.29
CA ASP A 402 14.61 -29.68 -4.85
C ASP A 402 15.07 -30.27 -6.19
N PRO A 403 15.33 -31.58 -6.26
CA PRO A 403 15.80 -32.21 -7.49
C PRO A 403 14.77 -32.21 -8.61
N ASP A 404 13.49 -32.08 -8.29
CA ASP A 404 12.39 -32.06 -9.24
C ASP A 404 12.10 -30.61 -9.74
N CYS A 405 12.69 -29.60 -9.06
CA CYS A 405 12.43 -28.19 -9.33
C CYS A 405 13.73 -27.34 -9.20
N PRO A 406 14.82 -27.70 -9.91
CA PRO A 406 16.12 -27.07 -9.69
C PRO A 406 16.14 -25.62 -10.19
N ARG A 407 16.85 -24.78 -9.46
CA ARG A 407 17.17 -23.39 -9.83
C ARG A 407 18.60 -23.07 -9.37
N GLU A 408 19.29 -22.17 -10.07
CA GLU A 408 20.62 -21.73 -9.67
C GLU A 408 20.53 -20.63 -8.60
N PRO A 409 21.13 -20.82 -7.42
CA PRO A 409 21.09 -19.82 -6.36
C PRO A 409 21.92 -18.59 -6.71
N THR A 410 21.46 -17.41 -6.26
CA THR A 410 22.21 -16.17 -6.33
C THR A 410 23.30 -16.12 -5.24
N GLN A 411 24.40 -15.45 -5.50
CA GLN A 411 25.49 -15.34 -4.53
C GLN A 411 25.22 -14.22 -3.54
N ILE A 412 25.47 -14.49 -2.25
CA ILE A 412 25.26 -13.49 -1.18
C ILE A 412 26.12 -12.22 -1.37
N SER A 413 27.26 -12.34 -2.05
CA SER A 413 28.10 -11.19 -2.42
C SER A 413 27.44 -10.22 -3.38
N ASP A 414 26.28 -10.57 -3.91
CA ASP A 414 25.50 -9.75 -4.83
C ASP A 414 24.53 -8.80 -4.09
N TYR A 415 24.48 -8.82 -2.76
CA TYR A 415 23.81 -7.75 -1.99
C TYR A 415 24.43 -6.39 -2.29
N GLY A 416 23.59 -5.38 -2.41
CA GLY A 416 24.01 -4.02 -2.67
C GLY A 416 24.35 -3.23 -1.42
N GLU A 417 24.25 -1.93 -1.56
CA GLU A 417 24.64 -1.00 -0.47
C GLU A 417 23.52 -0.74 0.54
N GLY A 418 22.34 -1.28 0.32
CA GLY A 418 21.15 -1.12 1.17
C GLY A 418 20.57 0.29 1.16
N VAL A 419 19.51 0.50 0.44
CA VAL A 419 18.71 1.74 0.54
C VAL A 419 17.52 1.48 1.44
N VAL A 420 17.52 2.14 2.61
CA VAL A 420 16.48 2.01 3.63
C VAL A 420 15.56 3.21 3.57
N THR A 421 14.27 2.94 3.72
CA THR A 421 13.20 3.94 3.60
C THR A 421 12.43 4.09 4.92
N PRO A 422 12.55 5.23 5.63
CA PRO A 422 11.89 5.40 6.93
C PRO A 422 10.37 5.19 6.89
N HIS A 423 9.69 5.59 5.82
CA HIS A 423 8.23 5.40 5.70
C HIS A 423 7.82 3.93 5.75
N ALA A 424 8.65 3.02 5.21
CA ALA A 424 8.41 1.59 5.31
C ALA A 424 8.44 1.11 6.76
N ALA A 425 9.37 1.61 7.58
CA ALA A 425 9.39 1.30 9.01
C ALA A 425 8.12 1.79 9.72
N PHE A 426 7.60 2.99 9.38
CA PHE A 426 6.34 3.48 9.95
C PHE A 426 5.15 2.55 9.66
N LEU A 427 5.11 1.91 8.50
CA LEU A 427 4.05 0.95 8.16
C LEU A 427 4.01 -0.27 9.10
N ALA A 428 5.11 -0.56 9.79
CA ALA A 428 5.23 -1.66 10.73
C ALA A 428 4.77 -1.32 12.17
N LEU A 429 4.32 -0.08 12.44
CA LEU A 429 3.97 0.37 13.80
C LEU A 429 2.95 -0.51 14.51
N ASP A 430 1.95 -1.01 13.79
CA ASP A 430 0.90 -1.85 14.37
C ASP A 430 1.36 -3.28 14.68
N PHE A 431 2.48 -3.71 14.07
CA PHE A 431 2.97 -5.08 14.15
C PHE A 431 4.23 -5.23 15.01
N ALA A 432 5.11 -4.23 15.00
CA ALA A 432 6.40 -4.22 15.69
C ALA A 432 6.75 -2.81 16.21
N PRO A 433 5.95 -2.22 17.13
CA PRO A 433 6.11 -0.82 17.55
C PRO A 433 7.45 -0.53 18.22
N GLU A 434 7.98 -1.44 19.04
CA GLU A 434 9.26 -1.25 19.73
C GLU A 434 10.42 -1.28 18.75
N GLU A 435 10.47 -2.25 17.85
CA GLU A 435 11.47 -2.41 16.81
C GLU A 435 11.42 -1.23 15.83
N THR A 436 10.24 -0.78 15.47
CA THR A 436 10.03 0.38 14.58
C THR A 436 10.61 1.64 15.19
N LEU A 437 10.25 1.98 16.42
CA LEU A 437 10.75 3.17 17.08
C LEU A 437 12.27 3.11 17.29
N ALA A 438 12.81 1.94 17.64
CA ALA A 438 14.25 1.74 17.77
C ALA A 438 14.98 1.95 16.43
N ASN A 439 14.44 1.38 15.33
CA ASN A 439 14.99 1.55 13.98
C ASN A 439 14.99 3.02 13.54
N LEU A 440 13.86 3.72 13.71
CA LEU A 440 13.73 5.15 13.39
C LEU A 440 14.68 6.04 14.22
N ALA A 441 14.82 5.74 15.51
CA ALA A 441 15.75 6.45 16.38
C ALA A 441 17.21 6.25 15.93
N ASN A 442 17.60 5.00 15.61
CA ASN A 442 18.95 4.70 15.10
C ASN A 442 19.20 5.39 13.76
N LEU A 443 18.27 5.30 12.80
CA LEU A 443 18.34 6.00 11.51
C LEU A 443 18.55 7.51 11.69
N SER A 444 17.78 8.13 12.60
CA SER A 444 17.91 9.57 12.89
C SER A 444 19.24 9.95 13.53
N ALA A 445 19.81 9.08 14.40
CA ALA A 445 21.05 9.32 15.10
C ALA A 445 22.28 9.12 14.21
N ASP A 446 22.28 8.05 13.41
CA ASP A 446 23.43 7.61 12.65
C ASP A 446 23.55 8.29 11.28
N PHE A 447 22.43 8.81 10.73
CA PHE A 447 22.41 9.56 9.47
C PHE A 447 21.96 11.01 9.69
N PRO A 448 22.86 11.90 10.14
CA PRO A 448 22.53 13.29 10.39
C PRO A 448 21.97 13.98 9.13
N GLY A 449 20.76 14.49 9.24
CA GLY A 449 20.04 15.14 8.14
C GLY A 449 18.99 14.25 7.45
N LEU A 450 18.89 12.97 7.78
CA LEU A 450 17.77 12.12 7.33
C LEU A 450 16.46 12.58 7.99
N TYR A 451 16.50 12.91 9.27
CA TYR A 451 15.41 13.57 9.97
C TYR A 451 15.57 15.08 9.98
N GLY A 452 14.55 15.82 9.56
CA GLY A 452 14.58 17.27 9.42
C GLY A 452 13.30 17.94 9.92
N LYS A 453 13.11 19.22 9.51
CA LYS A 453 11.94 20.01 9.91
C LYS A 453 10.62 19.51 9.34
N GLY A 454 10.67 18.72 8.29
CA GLY A 454 9.51 18.11 7.61
C GLY A 454 9.32 16.64 7.95
N GLY A 455 9.95 16.14 9.02
CA GLY A 455 9.96 14.73 9.37
C GLY A 455 11.15 13.98 8.74
N PHE A 456 11.00 12.69 8.51
CA PHE A 456 11.98 11.89 7.80
C PHE A 456 11.95 12.20 6.30
N LYS A 457 13.14 12.34 5.72
CA LYS A 457 13.32 12.33 4.27
C LYS A 457 13.16 10.93 3.72
N ASP A 458 13.11 10.83 2.44
CA ASP A 458 12.60 9.69 1.70
C ASP A 458 13.43 8.41 1.90
N SER A 459 14.75 8.47 1.69
CA SER A 459 15.62 7.30 1.83
C SER A 459 17.04 7.64 2.21
N VAL A 460 17.77 6.62 2.64
CA VAL A 460 19.23 6.68 2.90
C VAL A 460 19.91 5.40 2.40
N ASN A 461 21.02 5.56 1.70
CA ASN A 461 21.96 4.49 1.43
C ASN A 461 22.83 4.27 2.67
N VAL A 462 22.65 3.15 3.37
CA VAL A 462 23.28 2.94 4.69
C VAL A 462 24.79 2.69 4.63
N ALA A 463 25.32 2.21 3.50
CA ALA A 463 26.77 2.01 3.35
C ALA A 463 27.51 3.31 3.10
N THR A 464 26.93 4.25 2.35
CA THR A 464 27.56 5.52 1.98
C THR A 464 27.13 6.69 2.86
N GLY A 465 25.99 6.58 3.53
CA GLY A 465 25.34 7.66 4.28
C GLY A 465 24.70 8.72 3.38
N GLN A 466 24.59 8.49 2.08
CA GLN A 466 23.94 9.42 1.16
C GLN A 466 22.42 9.40 1.37
N ILE A 467 21.81 10.58 1.42
CA ILE A 467 20.38 10.77 1.71
C ILE A 467 19.69 11.37 0.49
N ALA A 468 18.51 10.86 0.16
CA ALA A 468 17.61 11.50 -0.80
C ALA A 468 16.99 12.76 -0.16
N ASP A 469 17.51 13.94 -0.53
CA ASP A 469 17.17 15.22 0.13
C ASP A 469 15.82 15.77 -0.30
N ARG A 470 14.75 14.99 -0.07
CA ARG A 470 13.36 15.37 -0.40
C ARG A 470 12.34 14.67 0.49
N TYR A 471 11.11 15.16 0.42
CA TYR A 471 9.91 14.56 0.99
C TYR A 471 8.92 14.31 -0.14
N LEU A 472 8.34 13.12 -0.22
CA LEU A 472 7.28 12.76 -1.17
C LEU A 472 5.92 12.82 -0.49
N ALA A 473 4.90 13.28 -1.20
CA ALA A 473 3.55 13.36 -0.65
C ALA A 473 2.99 11.97 -0.30
N LEU A 474 3.28 10.96 -1.14
CA LEU A 474 2.91 9.57 -0.90
C LEU A 474 3.47 9.07 0.43
N ASP A 475 4.80 9.17 0.62
CA ASP A 475 5.48 8.60 1.78
C ASP A 475 5.12 9.33 3.08
N GLN A 476 5.06 10.68 3.01
CA GLN A 476 4.60 11.46 4.16
C GLN A 476 3.13 11.16 4.51
N GLY A 477 2.31 10.79 3.51
CA GLY A 477 0.94 10.31 3.71
C GLY A 477 0.89 9.02 4.53
N MET A 478 1.75 8.06 4.19
CA MET A 478 1.88 6.81 4.95
C MET A 478 2.39 7.05 6.37
N VAL A 479 3.42 7.88 6.52
CA VAL A 479 3.99 8.21 7.84
C VAL A 479 2.96 8.81 8.79
N ILE A 480 2.22 9.84 8.34
CA ILE A 480 1.23 10.49 9.20
C ILE A 480 0.03 9.58 9.48
N ALA A 481 -0.35 8.72 8.53
CA ALA A 481 -1.44 7.77 8.71
C ALA A 481 -1.08 6.70 9.75
N ALA A 482 0.07 6.05 9.60
CA ALA A 482 0.55 5.03 10.53
C ALA A 482 0.69 5.59 11.95
N ALA A 483 1.32 6.77 12.10
CA ALA A 483 1.45 7.42 13.40
C ALA A 483 0.09 7.83 14.00
N THR A 484 -0.88 8.24 13.17
CA THR A 484 -2.24 8.59 13.63
C THR A 484 -2.98 7.36 14.14
N ASN A 485 -2.93 6.24 13.41
CA ASN A 485 -3.55 5.00 13.82
C ASN A 485 -2.94 4.49 15.13
N ALA A 486 -1.62 4.48 15.26
CA ALA A 486 -0.94 4.06 16.49
C ALA A 486 -1.27 4.98 17.70
N LEU A 487 -1.52 6.28 17.50
CA LEU A 487 -1.85 7.22 18.58
C LEU A 487 -3.34 7.27 18.92
N LEU A 488 -4.23 6.91 17.98
CA LEU A 488 -5.68 7.13 18.08
C LEU A 488 -6.50 5.86 17.74
N ASP A 489 -5.97 4.67 18.04
CA ASP A 489 -6.66 3.39 17.90
C ASP A 489 -7.30 3.24 16.50
N ASP A 490 -6.47 3.16 15.45
CA ASP A 490 -6.86 2.93 14.05
C ASP A 490 -7.85 3.96 13.46
N ARG A 491 -7.74 5.19 13.91
CA ARG A 491 -8.69 6.26 13.61
C ARG A 491 -8.96 6.48 12.12
N LEU A 492 -7.97 6.32 11.24
CA LEU A 492 -8.17 6.53 9.81
C LEU A 492 -8.93 5.36 9.15
N GLN A 493 -8.80 4.15 9.69
CA GLN A 493 -9.58 3.00 9.25
C GLN A 493 -11.08 3.22 9.50
N ASP A 494 -11.46 3.80 10.64
CA ASP A 494 -12.86 4.10 10.98
C ASP A 494 -13.58 4.89 9.88
N TYR A 495 -12.88 5.82 9.21
CA TYR A 495 -13.49 6.67 8.19
C TYR A 495 -13.83 5.95 6.89
N LEU A 496 -13.17 4.86 6.58
CA LEU A 496 -13.44 4.09 5.36
C LEU A 496 -14.20 2.80 5.66
N ALA A 497 -14.05 2.22 6.86
CA ALA A 497 -14.60 0.94 7.25
C ALA A 497 -16.13 0.88 7.07
N GLU A 498 -16.87 1.91 7.46
CA GLU A 498 -18.34 1.91 7.36
C GLU A 498 -18.84 1.65 5.92
N ILE A 499 -18.10 2.13 4.92
CA ILE A 499 -18.44 1.96 3.51
C ILE A 499 -18.01 0.58 2.99
N LEU A 500 -16.83 0.11 3.40
CA LEU A 500 -16.24 -1.12 2.86
C LEU A 500 -16.74 -2.39 3.57
N GLU A 501 -17.02 -2.33 4.87
CA GLU A 501 -17.33 -3.48 5.72
C GLU A 501 -18.45 -4.38 5.16
N PRO A 502 -19.60 -3.85 4.68
CA PRO A 502 -20.68 -4.71 4.20
C PRO A 502 -20.29 -5.62 3.04
N SER A 503 -19.35 -5.20 2.21
CA SER A 503 -18.94 -5.93 1.01
C SER A 503 -17.65 -6.71 1.20
N LEU A 504 -16.66 -6.18 1.94
CA LEU A 504 -15.32 -6.78 2.02
C LEU A 504 -15.14 -7.69 3.22
N ARG A 505 -15.65 -7.32 4.40
CA ARG A 505 -15.51 -8.18 5.59
C ARG A 505 -15.98 -9.62 5.39
N PRO A 506 -17.13 -9.90 4.72
CA PRO A 506 -17.53 -11.28 4.46
C PRO A 506 -16.55 -12.05 3.57
N LEU A 507 -15.86 -11.37 2.64
CA LEU A 507 -14.87 -11.98 1.74
C LEU A 507 -13.58 -12.31 2.49
N MET A 508 -13.05 -11.34 3.23
CA MET A 508 -11.82 -11.51 4.02
C MET A 508 -12.00 -12.56 5.13
N ALA A 509 -13.19 -12.59 5.78
CA ALA A 509 -13.49 -13.53 6.85
C ALA A 509 -13.66 -15.00 6.40
N MET A 510 -13.84 -15.26 5.10
CA MET A 510 -13.94 -16.62 4.59
C MET A 510 -12.62 -17.17 4.07
N GLU A 511 -11.63 -16.32 3.89
CA GLU A 511 -10.33 -16.68 3.32
C GLU A 511 -9.34 -17.09 4.40
N GLU A 512 -8.58 -18.13 4.11
CA GLU A 512 -7.50 -18.64 4.94
C GLU A 512 -6.24 -18.75 4.10
N PHE A 513 -5.23 -17.92 4.38
CA PHE A 513 -3.97 -17.94 3.64
C PHE A 513 -3.10 -19.15 3.99
N GLY A 514 -2.25 -19.55 3.04
CA GLY A 514 -1.17 -20.49 3.30
C GLY A 514 -0.02 -19.93 4.18
N ALA A 515 -0.18 -18.70 4.66
CA ALA A 515 0.80 -18.04 5.53
C ALA A 515 0.82 -18.65 6.94
N GLY A 516 1.98 -18.58 7.61
CA GLY A 516 2.15 -19.12 8.96
C GLY A 516 3.60 -19.32 9.35
N ARG A 517 3.82 -19.99 10.48
CA ARG A 517 5.17 -20.42 10.88
C ARG A 517 5.42 -21.87 10.49
N VAL A 518 6.63 -22.12 10.02
CA VAL A 518 7.12 -23.49 9.74
C VAL A 518 7.64 -24.08 11.06
N GLU A 519 7.18 -25.30 11.44
CA GLU A 519 7.65 -26.02 12.64
C GLU A 519 9.09 -26.55 12.46
#